data_f9a4f12188763ff0a6e64ab7d7c58187
#
_entry.id   f9a4f12188763ff0a6e64ab7d7c58187
#
_cell.length_a   1.000
_cell.length_b   1.000
_cell.length_c   1.000
_cell.angle_alpha   90.00
_cell.angle_beta   90.00
_cell.angle_gamma   90.00
#
_symmetry.space_group_name_H-M   'P 1'
#
loop_
_entity.id
_entity.type
_entity.pdbx_description
1 polymer ?
#
loop_
_entity_poly.entity_id
_entity_poly.type
_entity_poly.pdbx_seq_one_letter_code
_entity_poly.pdbx_strand_id
1 'polypeptide(L)'
;MITVLRLGHRPARDKRVTTHVALTARAFGAERVLVSTRDLSLERTVNAVTRRFGGPFTIETGVAWRRVLKETGGTKVHLTMYGLPLDDILPKLDDGDLTVVVGAEKVPKDVFRLVDWNVSVGHQPHSEVAALAVFLDRLLHGAGLLREFRGRVRVRPHPSGKDVEELDP
;
A
#
# COMPACT_ATOMS: atom_id res chain seq x y z
N MET A 1 -7.46 9.53 -5.13
CA MET A 1 -6.44 9.24 -4.08
C MET A 1 -6.47 7.75 -3.72
N ILE A 2 -5.29 7.08 -3.65
CA ILE A 2 -5.20 5.67 -3.26
C ILE A 2 -4.67 5.58 -1.83
N THR A 3 -5.48 5.00 -0.94
CA THR A 3 -5.13 4.72 0.46
C THR A 3 -4.98 3.22 0.67
N VAL A 4 -3.89 2.78 1.29
CA VAL A 4 -3.71 1.38 1.70
C VAL A 4 -4.06 1.26 3.18
N LEU A 5 -4.96 0.35 3.54
CA LEU A 5 -5.32 0.04 4.93
C LEU A 5 -4.74 -1.32 5.33
N ARG A 6 -3.74 -1.30 6.18
CA ARG A 6 -3.07 -2.50 6.73
C ARG A 6 -3.75 -2.97 8.01
N LEU A 7 -4.25 -4.20 8.00
CA LEU A 7 -4.87 -4.86 9.15
C LEU A 7 -3.96 -5.93 9.76
N GLY A 8 -4.14 -6.20 11.05
CA GLY A 8 -3.49 -7.32 11.74
C GLY A 8 -1.99 -7.13 12.01
N HIS A 9 -1.48 -5.90 11.96
CA HIS A 9 -0.10 -5.60 12.31
C HIS A 9 0.19 -5.91 13.78
N ARG A 10 1.25 -6.68 14.03
CA ARG A 10 1.80 -6.99 15.35
C ARG A 10 3.21 -6.41 15.44
N PRO A 11 3.46 -5.32 16.21
CA PRO A 11 4.72 -4.58 16.18
C PRO A 11 5.96 -5.44 16.45
N ALA A 12 5.86 -6.43 17.35
CA ALA A 12 6.99 -7.31 17.67
C ALA A 12 7.30 -8.36 16.59
N ARG A 13 6.32 -8.73 15.75
CA ARG A 13 6.44 -9.82 14.77
C ARG A 13 6.45 -9.33 13.32
N ASP A 14 5.57 -8.42 13.01
CA ASP A 14 5.23 -8.09 11.61
C ASP A 14 5.85 -6.76 11.14
N LYS A 15 6.69 -6.12 11.97
CA LYS A 15 7.27 -4.80 11.69
C LYS A 15 7.93 -4.74 10.31
N ARG A 16 8.75 -5.74 9.97
CA ARG A 16 9.44 -5.79 8.68
C ARG A 16 8.46 -5.88 7.51
N VAL A 17 7.49 -6.79 7.58
CA VAL A 17 6.50 -6.99 6.51
C VAL A 17 5.63 -5.75 6.35
N THR A 18 5.16 -5.14 7.44
CA THR A 18 4.34 -3.92 7.38
C THR A 18 5.14 -2.73 6.85
N THR A 19 6.44 -2.63 7.18
CA THR A 19 7.33 -1.64 6.54
C THR A 19 7.38 -1.85 5.03
N HIS A 20 7.54 -3.09 4.56
CA HIS A 20 7.55 -3.39 3.13
C HIS A 20 6.21 -3.10 2.47
N VAL A 21 5.08 -3.40 3.10
CA VAL A 21 3.74 -2.99 2.61
C VAL A 21 3.67 -1.48 2.41
N ALA A 22 4.09 -0.69 3.39
CA ALA A 22 4.07 0.77 3.31
C ALA A 22 5.01 1.31 2.21
N LEU A 23 6.21 0.76 2.09
CA LEU A 23 7.18 1.17 1.06
C LEU A 23 6.72 0.76 -0.34
N THR A 24 6.09 -0.42 -0.48
CA THR A 24 5.48 -0.86 -1.74
C THR A 24 4.31 0.04 -2.12
N ALA A 25 3.41 0.34 -1.19
CA ALA A 25 2.32 1.28 -1.43
C ALA A 25 2.85 2.61 -1.99
N ARG A 26 3.86 3.19 -1.32
CA ARG A 26 4.52 4.43 -1.75
C ARG A 26 5.13 4.31 -3.15
N ALA A 27 5.90 3.27 -3.39
CA ALA A 27 6.65 3.10 -4.65
C ALA A 27 5.72 2.85 -5.85
N PHE A 28 4.59 2.17 -5.63
CA PHE A 28 3.63 1.78 -6.66
C PHE A 28 2.45 2.74 -6.81
N GLY A 29 2.51 3.93 -6.21
CA GLY A 29 1.60 5.02 -6.54
C GLY A 29 0.47 5.30 -5.56
N ALA A 30 0.39 4.63 -4.40
CA ALA A 30 -0.49 5.06 -3.34
C ALA A 30 0.02 6.35 -2.67
N GLU A 31 -0.89 7.13 -2.13
CA GLU A 31 -0.55 8.39 -1.45
C GLU A 31 -0.50 8.24 0.07
N ARG A 32 -1.12 7.20 0.62
CA ARG A 32 -1.23 7.03 2.06
C ARG A 32 -1.29 5.57 2.48
N VAL A 33 -0.70 5.26 3.65
CA VAL A 33 -0.96 4.00 4.36
C VAL A 33 -1.51 4.27 5.75
N LEU A 34 -2.57 3.56 6.10
CA LEU A 34 -3.19 3.51 7.42
C LEU A 34 -2.96 2.13 8.02
N VAL A 35 -2.55 2.07 9.28
CA VAL A 35 -2.29 0.81 9.99
C VAL A 35 -3.18 0.73 11.22
N SER A 36 -3.91 -0.37 11.37
CA SER A 36 -4.88 -0.53 12.45
C SER A 36 -4.27 -0.55 13.86
N THR A 37 -3.04 -1.01 13.99
CA THR A 37 -2.31 -1.08 15.26
C THR A 37 -1.32 0.07 15.36
N ARG A 38 -1.24 0.71 16.55
CA ARG A 38 -0.31 1.81 16.78
C ARG A 38 1.14 1.33 16.82
N ASP A 39 2.00 1.94 15.99
CA ASP A 39 3.45 1.71 15.95
C ASP A 39 4.19 2.96 15.48
N LEU A 40 4.59 3.80 16.41
CA LEU A 40 5.33 5.04 16.13
C LEU A 40 6.72 4.78 15.53
N SER A 41 7.29 3.61 15.76
CA SER A 41 8.60 3.27 15.19
C SER A 41 8.49 2.94 13.71
N LEU A 42 7.38 2.33 13.29
CA LEU A 42 7.04 2.12 11.90
C LEU A 42 6.82 3.47 11.17
N GLU A 43 6.08 4.38 11.78
CA GLU A 43 5.87 5.73 11.24
C GLU A 43 7.20 6.46 11.03
N ARG A 44 8.10 6.44 12.03
CA ARG A 44 9.43 7.05 11.90
C ARG A 44 10.23 6.46 10.74
N THR A 45 10.20 5.14 10.57
CA THR A 45 10.93 4.43 9.52
C THR A 45 10.42 4.83 8.12
N VAL A 46 9.11 4.80 7.91
CA VAL A 46 8.50 5.14 6.61
C VAL A 46 8.66 6.63 6.30
N ASN A 47 8.43 7.50 7.27
CA ASN A 47 8.62 8.96 7.12
C ASN A 47 10.09 9.32 6.82
N ALA A 48 11.07 8.58 7.37
CA ALA A 48 12.48 8.79 7.04
C ALA A 48 12.76 8.50 5.55
N VAL A 49 12.15 7.46 4.98
CA VAL A 49 12.25 7.16 3.55
C VAL A 49 11.58 8.26 2.72
N THR A 50 10.39 8.72 3.11
CA THR A 50 9.69 9.80 2.40
C THR A 50 10.51 11.11 2.42
N ARG A 51 11.08 11.47 3.56
CA ARG A 51 11.96 12.66 3.64
C ARG A 51 13.21 12.54 2.77
N ARG A 52 13.78 11.33 2.66
CA ARG A 52 15.00 11.10 1.88
C ARG A 52 14.72 11.07 0.39
N PHE A 53 13.70 10.33 -0.04
CA PHE A 53 13.38 10.08 -1.45
C PHE A 53 12.26 10.95 -2.00
N GLY A 54 11.63 11.79 -1.16
CA GLY A 54 10.59 12.75 -1.56
C GLY A 54 9.19 12.17 -1.70
N GLY A 55 8.30 12.98 -2.24
CA GLY A 55 6.89 12.66 -2.48
C GLY A 55 5.97 12.96 -1.29
N PRO A 56 4.66 13.00 -1.53
CA PRO A 56 3.66 13.40 -0.54
C PRO A 56 3.15 12.22 0.32
N PHE A 57 3.80 11.07 0.28
CA PHE A 57 3.31 9.86 0.95
C PHE A 57 3.25 10.02 2.47
N THR A 58 2.14 9.59 3.06
CA THR A 58 1.90 9.66 4.50
C THR A 58 1.62 8.30 5.12
N ILE A 59 1.94 8.16 6.40
CA ILE A 59 1.62 6.99 7.22
C ILE A 59 0.98 7.43 8.53
N GLU A 60 -0.08 6.72 8.94
CA GLU A 60 -0.72 6.86 10.24
C GLU A 60 -0.97 5.47 10.83
N THR A 61 -0.65 5.28 12.12
CA THR A 61 -0.84 4.03 12.84
C THR A 61 -1.82 4.18 14.01
N GLY A 62 -2.51 3.09 14.37
CA GLY A 62 -3.51 3.11 15.44
C GLY A 62 -4.89 3.57 14.98
N VAL A 63 -5.19 3.47 13.68
CA VAL A 63 -6.49 3.90 13.16
C VAL A 63 -7.60 2.91 13.49
N ALA A 64 -8.79 3.42 13.76
CA ALA A 64 -10.00 2.63 13.94
C ALA A 64 -10.49 2.12 12.58
N TRP A 65 -9.95 1.01 12.10
CA TRP A 65 -10.15 0.51 10.74
C TRP A 65 -11.62 0.34 10.32
N ARG A 66 -12.52 -0.05 11.27
CA ARG A 66 -13.95 -0.13 10.98
C ARG A 66 -14.56 1.22 10.65
N ARG A 67 -14.12 2.25 11.36
CA ARG A 67 -14.50 3.63 11.12
C ARG A 67 -13.96 4.10 9.76
N VAL A 68 -12.70 3.81 9.45
CA VAL A 68 -12.11 4.10 8.13
C VAL A 68 -12.97 3.48 7.03
N LEU A 69 -13.29 2.19 7.08
CA LEU A 69 -14.08 1.52 6.04
C LEU A 69 -15.54 2.04 5.94
N LYS A 70 -16.11 2.54 7.03
CA LYS A 70 -17.49 3.06 7.02
C LYS A 70 -17.59 4.51 6.57
N GLU A 71 -16.61 5.33 6.93
CA GLU A 71 -16.65 6.79 6.74
C GLU A 71 -15.87 7.29 5.53
N THR A 72 -14.89 6.52 5.03
CA THR A 72 -14.15 6.90 3.83
C THR A 72 -15.03 6.73 2.60
N GLY A 73 -15.14 7.78 1.80
CA GLY A 73 -15.79 7.71 0.49
C GLY A 73 -14.99 6.89 -0.52
N GLY A 74 -15.52 6.75 -1.73
CA GLY A 74 -14.90 6.00 -2.82
C GLY A 74 -14.97 4.49 -2.68
N THR A 75 -14.33 3.79 -3.59
CA THR A 75 -14.37 2.34 -3.70
C THR A 75 -13.43 1.67 -2.69
N LYS A 76 -13.85 0.57 -2.12
CA LYS A 76 -13.08 -0.24 -1.15
C LYS A 76 -12.81 -1.61 -1.71
N VAL A 77 -11.55 -1.98 -1.80
CA VAL A 77 -11.08 -3.28 -2.31
C VAL A 77 -10.30 -4.00 -1.21
N HIS A 78 -10.65 -5.24 -0.92
CA HIS A 78 -9.88 -6.11 -0.03
C HIS A 78 -9.11 -7.15 -0.85
N LEU A 79 -7.79 -7.13 -0.74
CA LEU A 79 -6.93 -8.12 -1.39
C LEU A 79 -6.90 -9.41 -0.58
N THR A 80 -7.43 -10.47 -1.15
CA THR A 80 -7.55 -11.78 -0.50
C THR A 80 -7.57 -12.89 -1.55
N MET A 81 -6.90 -14.01 -1.30
CA MET A 81 -6.90 -15.15 -2.21
C MET A 81 -8.29 -15.77 -2.45
N TYR A 82 -9.27 -15.42 -1.61
CA TYR A 82 -10.66 -15.90 -1.69
C TYR A 82 -11.56 -14.98 -2.54
N GLY A 83 -11.03 -13.88 -3.04
CA GLY A 83 -11.79 -12.90 -3.81
C GLY A 83 -12.02 -13.28 -5.25
N LEU A 84 -12.68 -12.39 -5.98
CA LEU A 84 -12.85 -12.49 -7.43
C LEU A 84 -11.53 -12.19 -8.15
N PRO A 85 -11.29 -12.77 -9.33
CA PRO A 85 -10.06 -12.52 -10.09
C PRO A 85 -9.83 -11.04 -10.35
N LEU A 86 -8.59 -10.59 -10.20
CA LEU A 86 -8.18 -9.20 -10.41
C LEU A 86 -8.65 -8.66 -11.77
N ASP A 87 -8.43 -9.42 -12.84
CA ASP A 87 -8.73 -8.99 -14.20
C ASP A 87 -10.24 -8.80 -14.45
N ASP A 88 -11.11 -9.45 -13.66
CA ASP A 88 -12.56 -9.29 -13.73
C ASP A 88 -13.06 -8.02 -13.01
N ILE A 89 -12.27 -7.51 -12.06
CA ILE A 89 -12.64 -6.38 -11.21
C ILE A 89 -12.01 -5.07 -11.68
N LEU A 90 -10.76 -5.08 -12.15
CA LEU A 90 -10.10 -3.85 -12.61
C LEU A 90 -10.95 -2.98 -13.55
N PRO A 91 -11.66 -3.53 -14.56
CA PRO A 91 -12.48 -2.72 -15.45
C PRO A 91 -13.72 -2.08 -14.80
N LYS A 92 -14.04 -2.50 -13.56
CA LYS A 92 -15.20 -2.01 -12.80
C LYS A 92 -14.83 -0.96 -11.76
N LEU A 93 -13.52 -0.74 -11.56
CA LEU A 93 -13.04 0.29 -10.65
C LEU A 93 -13.07 1.63 -11.39
N ASP A 94 -13.58 2.64 -10.72
CA ASP A 94 -13.59 4.02 -11.20
C ASP A 94 -12.28 4.75 -10.85
N ASP A 95 -12.08 5.93 -11.45
CA ASP A 95 -10.92 6.79 -11.20
C ASP A 95 -11.04 7.59 -9.89
N GLY A 96 -12.00 7.25 -9.04
CA GLY A 96 -12.26 7.93 -7.78
C GLY A 96 -11.26 7.59 -6.67
N ASP A 97 -11.65 7.97 -5.46
CA ASP A 97 -10.90 7.57 -4.25
C ASP A 97 -11.00 6.07 -4.03
N LEU A 98 -9.87 5.45 -3.70
CA LEU A 98 -9.75 4.01 -3.51
C LEU A 98 -9.10 3.67 -2.18
N THR A 99 -9.74 2.79 -1.40
CA THR A 99 -9.14 2.19 -0.22
C THR A 99 -8.84 0.72 -0.47
N VAL A 100 -7.55 0.35 -0.46
CA VAL A 100 -7.06 -1.02 -0.64
C VAL A 100 -6.75 -1.63 0.71
N VAL A 101 -7.50 -2.64 1.11
CA VAL A 101 -7.31 -3.35 2.39
C VAL A 101 -6.36 -4.51 2.18
N VAL A 102 -5.29 -4.56 2.99
CA VAL A 102 -4.29 -5.64 3.02
C VAL A 102 -4.25 -6.22 4.42
N GLY A 103 -4.54 -7.49 4.54
CA GLY A 103 -4.54 -8.20 5.81
C GLY A 103 -3.21 -8.88 6.13
N ALA A 104 -3.03 -9.22 7.42
CA ALA A 104 -2.12 -10.27 7.85
C ALA A 104 -2.82 -11.65 7.75
N GLU A 105 -2.24 -12.67 8.36
CA GLU A 105 -2.70 -14.07 8.34
C GLU A 105 -4.20 -14.27 8.65
N LYS A 106 -4.75 -13.44 9.55
CA LYS A 106 -6.19 -13.50 9.92
C LYS A 106 -6.82 -12.12 9.81
N VAL A 107 -7.68 -11.96 8.83
CA VAL A 107 -8.50 -10.76 8.65
C VAL A 107 -9.86 -10.97 9.31
N PRO A 108 -10.40 -9.99 10.07
CA PRO A 108 -11.75 -10.07 10.60
C PRO A 108 -12.80 -10.32 9.52
N LYS A 109 -13.76 -11.23 9.77
CA LYS A 109 -14.80 -11.57 8.80
C LYS A 109 -15.65 -10.38 8.34
N ASP A 110 -15.75 -9.35 9.19
CA ASP A 110 -16.47 -8.12 8.86
C ASP A 110 -15.89 -7.40 7.64
N VAL A 111 -14.57 -7.49 7.42
CA VAL A 111 -13.89 -6.84 6.29
C VAL A 111 -14.52 -7.26 4.97
N PHE A 112 -14.80 -8.57 4.79
CA PHE A 112 -15.41 -9.12 3.58
C PHE A 112 -16.75 -8.49 3.22
N ARG A 113 -17.47 -7.94 4.22
CA ARG A 113 -18.79 -7.32 4.04
C ARG A 113 -18.74 -5.79 4.02
N LEU A 114 -17.65 -5.19 4.50
CA LEU A 114 -17.47 -3.74 4.60
C LEU A 114 -16.79 -3.13 3.38
N VAL A 115 -16.31 -3.96 2.47
CA VAL A 115 -15.68 -3.54 1.21
C VAL A 115 -16.64 -3.77 0.04
N ASP A 116 -16.43 -3.03 -1.04
CA ASP A 116 -17.23 -3.18 -2.26
C ASP A 116 -16.77 -4.40 -3.06
N TRP A 117 -15.45 -4.70 -3.02
CA TRP A 117 -14.87 -5.82 -3.75
C TRP A 117 -13.86 -6.59 -2.90
N ASN A 118 -14.00 -7.91 -2.88
CA ASN A 118 -12.95 -8.84 -2.44
C ASN A 118 -12.25 -9.36 -3.69
N VAL A 119 -10.95 -9.10 -3.84
CA VAL A 119 -10.18 -9.31 -5.07
C VAL A 119 -9.01 -10.23 -4.81
N SER A 120 -8.81 -11.22 -5.67
CA SER A 120 -7.66 -12.09 -5.63
C SER A 120 -6.63 -11.71 -6.69
N VAL A 121 -5.38 -11.64 -6.26
CA VAL A 121 -4.21 -11.58 -7.13
C VAL A 121 -3.67 -13.01 -7.23
N GLY A 122 -4.41 -13.86 -7.98
CA GLY A 122 -4.25 -15.30 -7.97
C GLY A 122 -4.83 -16.00 -6.73
N HIS A 123 -5.15 -17.29 -6.86
CA HIS A 123 -5.81 -18.09 -5.82
C HIS A 123 -4.83 -19.05 -5.13
N GLN A 124 -3.54 -18.73 -5.15
CA GLN A 124 -2.51 -19.45 -4.41
C GLN A 124 -1.98 -18.62 -3.26
N PRO A 125 -1.57 -19.22 -2.13
CA PRO A 125 -0.96 -18.51 -1.03
C PRO A 125 0.33 -17.80 -1.46
N HIS A 126 0.39 -16.49 -1.23
CA HIS A 126 1.59 -15.69 -1.44
C HIS A 126 1.59 -14.43 -0.56
N SER A 127 2.64 -13.62 -0.63
CA SER A 127 2.81 -12.43 0.19
C SER A 127 1.79 -11.34 -0.15
N GLU A 128 1.25 -10.69 0.86
CA GLU A 128 0.43 -9.49 0.75
C GLU A 128 1.16 -8.32 0.09
N VAL A 129 2.49 -8.27 0.21
CA VAL A 129 3.34 -7.28 -0.50
C VAL A 129 3.28 -7.49 -2.00
N ALA A 130 3.38 -8.75 -2.45
CA ALA A 130 3.26 -9.11 -3.87
C ALA A 130 1.85 -8.82 -4.40
N ALA A 131 0.80 -9.17 -3.65
CA ALA A 131 -0.57 -8.87 -4.01
C ALA A 131 -0.78 -7.36 -4.20
N LEU A 132 -0.31 -6.56 -3.26
CA LEU A 132 -0.42 -5.10 -3.32
C LEU A 132 0.34 -4.51 -4.52
N ALA A 133 1.57 -4.96 -4.76
CA ALA A 133 2.39 -4.48 -5.88
C ALA A 133 1.72 -4.76 -7.22
N VAL A 134 1.30 -6.00 -7.45
CA VAL A 134 0.63 -6.40 -8.71
C VAL A 134 -0.70 -5.66 -8.88
N PHE A 135 -1.50 -5.55 -7.82
CA PHE A 135 -2.76 -4.81 -7.87
C PHE A 135 -2.56 -3.35 -8.29
N LEU A 136 -1.64 -2.64 -7.62
CA LEU A 136 -1.38 -1.22 -7.91
C LEU A 136 -0.77 -1.03 -9.30
N ASP A 137 0.15 -1.90 -9.72
CA ASP A 137 0.77 -1.85 -11.04
C ASP A 137 -0.27 -2.02 -12.16
N ARG A 138 -1.15 -3.01 -12.03
CA ARG A 138 -2.24 -3.25 -13.00
C ARG A 138 -3.26 -2.12 -12.98
N LEU A 139 -3.68 -1.66 -11.80
CA LEU A 139 -4.63 -0.55 -11.65
C LEU A 139 -4.14 0.73 -12.31
N LEU A 140 -2.86 1.05 -12.15
CA LEU A 140 -2.24 2.26 -12.68
C LEU A 140 -1.57 2.07 -14.05
N HIS A 141 -1.74 0.91 -14.68
CA HIS A 141 -1.14 0.58 -15.98
C HIS A 141 0.37 0.85 -16.04
N GLY A 142 1.09 0.52 -14.95
CA GLY A 142 2.53 0.74 -14.81
C GLY A 142 2.94 2.19 -14.49
N ALA A 143 2.02 3.14 -14.52
CA ALA A 143 2.35 4.56 -14.28
C ALA A 143 2.90 4.84 -12.88
N GLY A 144 2.58 3.99 -11.89
CA GLY A 144 3.12 4.09 -10.53
C GLY A 144 4.64 4.01 -10.49
N LEU A 145 5.24 3.17 -11.34
CA LEU A 145 6.69 2.96 -11.41
C LEU A 145 7.44 4.10 -12.11
N LEU A 146 6.73 4.91 -12.88
CA LEU A 146 7.29 6.05 -13.61
C LEU A 146 7.27 7.36 -12.80
N ARG A 147 6.72 7.32 -11.58
CA ARG A 147 6.65 8.51 -10.72
C ARG A 147 8.03 8.95 -10.27
N GLU A 148 8.35 10.20 -10.55
CA GLU A 148 9.52 10.86 -10.01
C GLU A 148 9.16 11.60 -8.72
N PHE A 149 9.90 11.32 -7.65
CA PHE A 149 9.78 12.03 -6.38
C PHE A 149 10.95 12.98 -6.21
N ARG A 150 10.66 14.26 -5.93
CA ARG A 150 11.68 15.26 -5.62
C ARG A 150 12.08 15.14 -4.15
N GLY A 151 13.12 14.37 -3.87
CA GLY A 151 13.69 14.18 -2.54
C GLY A 151 15.12 14.70 -2.46
N ARG A 152 15.75 14.48 -1.33
CA ARG A 152 17.18 14.80 -1.13
C ARG A 152 18.12 13.88 -1.88
N VAL A 153 17.61 12.74 -2.35
CA VAL A 153 18.39 11.70 -3.00
C VAL A 153 17.67 11.26 -4.27
N ARG A 154 18.42 11.23 -5.36
CA ARG A 154 17.97 10.70 -6.65
C ARG A 154 18.83 9.50 -7.04
N VAL A 155 18.20 8.40 -7.38
CA VAL A 155 18.88 7.24 -7.94
C VAL A 155 19.07 7.45 -9.44
N ARG A 156 20.32 7.34 -9.93
CA ARG A 156 20.62 7.28 -11.34
C ARG A 156 20.76 5.81 -11.75
N PRO A 157 19.96 5.32 -12.71
CA PRO A 157 20.09 3.94 -13.18
C PRO A 157 21.51 3.64 -13.67
N HIS A 158 22.09 2.53 -13.20
CA HIS A 158 23.43 2.12 -13.57
C HIS A 158 23.49 0.60 -13.77
N PRO A 159 24.10 0.09 -14.87
CA PRO A 159 24.04 -1.34 -15.20
C PRO A 159 24.87 -2.24 -14.27
N SER A 160 25.87 -1.70 -13.58
CA SER A 160 26.81 -2.50 -12.77
C SER A 160 27.19 -1.90 -11.43
N GLY A 161 26.49 -0.84 -10.98
CA GLY A 161 26.83 -0.14 -9.75
C GLY A 161 25.67 0.58 -9.09
N LYS A 162 25.98 1.36 -8.06
CA LYS A 162 25.05 2.25 -7.38
C LYS A 162 25.47 3.68 -7.68
N ASP A 163 24.63 4.42 -8.39
CA ASP A 163 24.82 5.84 -8.62
C ASP A 163 23.68 6.60 -7.94
N VAL A 164 24.01 7.43 -6.99
CA VAL A 164 23.08 8.17 -6.16
C VAL A 164 23.54 9.62 -6.08
N GLU A 165 22.69 10.51 -6.53
CA GLU A 165 22.90 11.95 -6.45
C GLU A 165 22.23 12.51 -5.18
N GLU A 166 23.00 13.24 -4.38
CA GLU A 166 22.43 14.05 -3.31
C GLU A 166 22.04 15.42 -3.89
N LEU A 167 20.77 15.75 -3.73
CA LEU A 167 20.23 17.04 -4.17
C LEU A 167 20.20 17.98 -2.98
N ASP A 168 20.71 19.17 -3.14
CA ASP A 168 20.59 20.25 -2.14
C ASP A 168 19.10 20.55 -1.88
N PRO A 169 18.72 20.79 -0.61
CA PRO A 169 17.34 21.04 -0.21
C PRO A 169 16.73 22.30 -0.81
#